data_9035ba0fb6ec109b0dd491a8b2f78b21
#
_entry.id   9035ba0fb6ec109b0dd491a8b2f78b21
#
_cell.length_a   1.000
_cell.length_b   1.000
_cell.length_c   1.000
_cell.angle_alpha   90.00
_cell.angle_beta   90.00
_cell.angle_gamma   90.00
#
_symmetry.space_group_name_H-M   'P 1'
#
loop_
_entity.id
_entity.type
_entity.pdbx_description
1 polymer ?
#
loop_
_entity_poly.entity_id
_entity_poly.type
_entity_poly.pdbx_seq_one_letter_code
_entity_poly.pdbx_strand_id
1 'polypeptide(L)'
;LAARIIFKASPDTDLYVLYAGLGVVLGHNFPCYLHFKGGKGIASMAGILVSMDWRVTLVCAALFLGAVIITRYVSLGSILVVISFFIQMLIYGSRGDYRVSEGSLMEFFAISFILMAMAIWRHRANIKRLLSGTENKLWGGKK
;
A
#
# COMPACT_ATOMS: atom_id res chain seq x y z
N LEU A 1 -11.33 -5.13 -6.45
CA LEU A 1 -12.41 -5.07 -7.47
C LEU A 1 -13.67 -5.84 -7.01
N ALA A 2 -13.58 -7.11 -6.58
CA ALA A 2 -14.75 -7.89 -6.15
C ALA A 2 -15.54 -7.17 -5.04
N ALA A 3 -14.89 -6.71 -3.98
CA ALA A 3 -15.54 -5.97 -2.90
C ALA A 3 -16.30 -4.74 -3.41
N ARG A 4 -15.73 -3.98 -4.36
CA ARG A 4 -16.39 -2.81 -4.95
C ARG A 4 -17.66 -3.19 -5.72
N ILE A 5 -17.69 -4.34 -6.38
CA ILE A 5 -18.87 -4.85 -7.10
C ILE A 5 -19.94 -5.32 -6.11
N ILE A 6 -19.54 -6.10 -5.10
CA ILE A 6 -20.47 -6.68 -4.11
C ILE A 6 -21.14 -5.57 -3.29
N PHE A 7 -20.36 -4.61 -2.82
CA PHE A 7 -20.84 -3.54 -1.93
C PHE A 7 -21.12 -2.22 -2.66
N LYS A 8 -21.33 -2.24 -3.99
CA LYS A 8 -21.53 -1.03 -4.81
C LYS A 8 -22.68 -0.13 -4.35
N ALA A 9 -23.69 -0.69 -3.69
CA ALA A 9 -24.84 0.06 -3.18
C ALA A 9 -24.62 0.63 -1.77
N SER A 10 -23.56 0.26 -1.07
CA SER A 10 -23.26 0.73 0.28
C SER A 10 -22.72 2.16 0.29
N PRO A 11 -23.09 2.99 1.29
CA PRO A 11 -22.42 4.28 1.50
C PRO A 11 -20.94 4.11 1.88
N ASP A 12 -20.52 2.95 2.40
CA ASP A 12 -19.18 2.63 2.86
C ASP A 12 -18.41 1.71 1.88
N THR A 13 -18.71 1.79 0.59
CA THR A 13 -18.10 0.91 -0.44
C THR A 13 -16.57 0.94 -0.36
N ASP A 14 -15.96 2.11 -0.24
CA ASP A 14 -14.50 2.24 -0.25
C ASP A 14 -13.86 1.75 1.06
N LEU A 15 -14.57 1.83 2.18
CA LEU A 15 -14.14 1.18 3.42
C LEU A 15 -14.09 -0.35 3.27
N TYR A 16 -15.10 -0.96 2.66
CA TYR A 16 -15.10 -2.42 2.42
C TYR A 16 -14.01 -2.84 1.43
N VAL A 17 -13.66 -2.00 0.47
CA VAL A 17 -12.49 -2.23 -0.40
C VAL A 17 -11.19 -2.26 0.40
N LEU A 18 -11.02 -1.35 1.38
CA LEU A 18 -9.86 -1.37 2.28
C LEU A 18 -9.82 -2.60 3.17
N TYR A 19 -10.95 -3.03 3.73
CA TYR A 19 -11.03 -4.26 4.53
C TYR A 19 -10.63 -5.50 3.71
N ALA A 20 -11.18 -5.64 2.51
CA ALA A 20 -10.80 -6.71 1.60
C ALA A 20 -9.30 -6.65 1.27
N GLY A 21 -8.77 -5.45 1.03
CA GLY A 21 -7.36 -5.20 0.80
C GLY A 21 -6.49 -5.60 1.99
N LEU A 22 -6.89 -5.24 3.20
CA LEU A 22 -6.20 -5.62 4.44
C LEU A 22 -6.14 -7.15 4.57
N GLY A 23 -7.26 -7.84 4.32
CA GLY A 23 -7.29 -9.30 4.32
C GLY A 23 -6.31 -9.93 3.33
N VAL A 24 -6.24 -9.38 2.10
CA VAL A 24 -5.28 -9.84 1.07
C VAL A 24 -3.83 -9.58 1.49
N VAL A 25 -3.54 -8.41 2.06
CA VAL A 25 -2.17 -8.07 2.53
C VAL A 25 -1.78 -8.97 3.71
N LEU A 26 -2.69 -9.22 4.66
CA LEU A 26 -2.45 -10.13 5.78
C LEU A 26 -2.17 -11.55 5.28
N GLY A 27 -3.00 -12.09 4.39
CA GLY A 27 -2.80 -13.41 3.80
C GLY A 27 -1.50 -13.54 3.01
N HIS A 28 -1.08 -12.48 2.30
CA HIS A 28 0.20 -12.43 1.60
C HIS A 28 1.41 -12.35 2.55
N ASN A 29 1.29 -11.56 3.62
CA ASN A 29 2.37 -11.34 4.56
C ASN A 29 2.55 -12.51 5.53
N PHE A 30 1.47 -13.20 5.87
CA PHE A 30 1.43 -14.26 6.88
C PHE A 30 0.68 -15.51 6.37
N PRO A 31 1.10 -16.11 5.24
CA PRO A 31 0.43 -17.28 4.70
C PRO A 31 0.61 -18.49 5.65
N CYS A 32 -0.51 -19.09 6.07
CA CYS A 32 -0.49 -20.22 7.01
C CYS A 32 0.26 -21.45 6.44
N TYR A 33 0.12 -21.68 5.13
CA TYR A 33 0.79 -22.78 4.42
C TYR A 33 2.31 -22.59 4.25
N LEU A 34 2.86 -21.39 4.54
CA LEU A 34 4.31 -21.11 4.57
C LEU A 34 4.82 -20.80 5.98
N HIS A 35 4.22 -21.38 7.00
CA HIS A 35 4.58 -21.15 8.40
C HIS A 35 4.62 -19.64 8.73
N PHE A 36 3.68 -18.86 8.20
CA PHE A 36 3.55 -17.41 8.37
C PHE A 36 4.75 -16.58 7.86
N LYS A 37 5.57 -17.15 6.99
CA LYS A 37 6.73 -16.49 6.37
C LYS A 37 6.40 -16.07 4.93
N GLY A 38 5.69 -14.95 4.78
CA GLY A 38 5.29 -14.41 3.47
C GLY A 38 6.13 -13.23 2.98
N GLY A 39 5.61 -12.57 1.95
CA GLY A 39 6.21 -11.42 1.31
C GLY A 39 6.06 -10.10 2.09
N LYS A 40 6.25 -8.98 1.38
CA LYS A 40 6.15 -7.62 1.93
C LYS A 40 4.81 -6.93 1.62
N GLY A 41 3.97 -7.57 0.82
CA GLY A 41 2.63 -7.07 0.50
C GLY A 41 2.57 -6.02 -0.61
N ILE A 42 3.67 -5.66 -1.28
CA ILE A 42 3.66 -4.56 -2.26
C ILE A 42 2.81 -4.88 -3.49
N ALA A 43 2.85 -6.10 -4.00
CA ALA A 43 1.98 -6.50 -5.11
C ALA A 43 0.49 -6.46 -4.70
N SER A 44 0.18 -6.87 -3.47
CA SER A 44 -1.17 -6.76 -2.91
C SER A 44 -1.60 -5.30 -2.74
N MET A 45 -0.68 -4.41 -2.31
CA MET A 45 -0.93 -2.97 -2.24
C MET A 45 -1.23 -2.38 -3.62
N ALA A 46 -0.53 -2.79 -4.68
CA ALA A 46 -0.84 -2.35 -6.04
C ALA A 46 -2.29 -2.69 -6.44
N GLY A 47 -2.78 -3.87 -6.06
CA GLY A 47 -4.18 -4.25 -6.23
C GLY A 47 -5.16 -3.34 -5.46
N ILE A 48 -4.81 -2.90 -4.25
CA ILE A 48 -5.60 -1.95 -3.48
C ILE A 48 -5.63 -0.58 -4.20
N LEU A 49 -4.47 -0.05 -4.62
CA LEU A 49 -4.37 1.23 -5.32
C LEU A 49 -5.31 1.28 -6.52
N VAL A 50 -5.22 0.27 -7.41
CA VAL A 50 -6.08 0.16 -8.60
C VAL A 50 -7.56 0.03 -8.23
N SER A 51 -7.88 -0.61 -7.11
CA SER A 51 -9.26 -0.78 -6.66
C SER A 51 -9.83 0.47 -6.00
N MET A 52 -8.99 1.34 -5.44
CA MET A 52 -9.43 2.56 -4.76
C MET A 52 -9.67 3.69 -5.76
N ASP A 53 -8.63 4.19 -6.41
CA ASP A 53 -8.72 5.38 -7.26
C ASP A 53 -7.57 5.40 -8.27
N TRP A 54 -7.89 5.71 -9.53
CA TRP A 54 -6.89 5.83 -10.59
C TRP A 54 -5.89 6.97 -10.33
N ARG A 55 -6.31 8.08 -9.70
CA ARG A 55 -5.43 9.22 -9.33
C ARG A 55 -4.36 8.75 -8.36
N VAL A 56 -4.77 8.03 -7.31
CA VAL A 56 -3.87 7.43 -6.31
C VAL A 56 -2.90 6.45 -6.98
N THR A 57 -3.42 5.63 -7.89
CA THR A 57 -2.62 4.67 -8.65
C THR A 57 -1.54 5.36 -9.47
N LEU A 58 -1.90 6.41 -10.22
CA LEU A 58 -0.95 7.14 -11.06
C LEU A 58 0.15 7.85 -10.24
N VAL A 59 -0.23 8.53 -9.16
CA VAL A 59 0.75 9.20 -8.28
C VAL A 59 1.70 8.18 -7.66
N CYS A 60 1.18 7.07 -7.12
CA CYS A 60 2.00 6.01 -6.54
C CYS A 60 2.91 5.34 -7.58
N ALA A 61 2.41 5.09 -8.79
CA ALA A 61 3.19 4.53 -9.88
C ALA A 61 4.32 5.47 -10.32
N ALA A 62 4.03 6.76 -10.45
CA ALA A 62 5.03 7.78 -10.79
C ALA A 62 6.13 7.87 -9.71
N LEU A 63 5.76 7.87 -8.43
CA LEU A 63 6.72 7.88 -7.32
C LEU A 63 7.56 6.61 -7.30
N PHE A 64 6.95 5.44 -7.50
CA PHE A 64 7.66 4.17 -7.55
C PHE A 64 8.69 4.15 -8.69
N LEU A 65 8.22 4.42 -9.91
CA LEU A 65 9.07 4.40 -11.10
C LEU A 65 10.17 5.47 -11.02
N GLY A 66 9.84 6.70 -10.60
CA GLY A 66 10.81 7.77 -10.41
C GLY A 66 11.90 7.38 -9.41
N ALA A 67 11.51 6.87 -8.24
CA ALA A 67 12.47 6.40 -7.24
C ALA A 67 13.36 5.27 -7.76
N VAL A 68 12.77 4.27 -8.44
CA VAL A 68 13.52 3.13 -8.97
C VAL A 68 14.46 3.54 -10.10
N ILE A 69 14.03 4.39 -11.02
CA ILE A 69 14.86 4.87 -12.15
C ILE A 69 16.03 5.69 -11.64
N ILE A 70 15.81 6.60 -10.70
CA ILE A 70 16.83 7.50 -10.19
C ILE A 70 17.80 6.77 -9.27
N THR A 71 17.28 6.00 -8.30
CA THR A 71 18.11 5.42 -7.22
C THR A 71 18.48 3.97 -7.45
N ARG A 72 17.73 3.26 -8.29
CA ARG A 72 17.81 1.81 -8.53
C ARG A 72 17.38 0.96 -7.32
N TYR A 73 16.77 1.56 -6.29
CA TYR A 73 16.29 0.87 -5.09
C TYR A 73 14.77 0.63 -5.15
N VAL A 74 14.38 -0.61 -5.42
CA VAL A 74 12.95 -1.01 -5.42
C VAL A 74 12.32 -0.82 -4.03
N SER A 75 13.07 -1.08 -2.97
CA SER A 75 12.59 -0.92 -1.59
C SER A 75 12.27 0.54 -1.25
N LEU A 76 13.06 1.51 -1.74
CA LEU A 76 12.77 2.92 -1.56
C LEU A 76 11.47 3.32 -2.28
N GLY A 77 11.30 2.89 -3.53
CA GLY A 77 10.07 3.11 -4.26
C GLY A 77 8.86 2.54 -3.53
N SER A 78 8.97 1.32 -3.00
CA SER A 78 7.90 0.67 -2.24
C SER A 78 7.51 1.45 -0.97
N ILE A 79 8.49 1.97 -0.24
CA ILE A 79 8.25 2.77 0.98
C ILE A 79 7.54 4.09 0.62
N LEU A 80 7.99 4.77 -0.44
CA LEU A 80 7.35 6.01 -0.91
C LEU A 80 5.90 5.78 -1.34
N VAL A 81 5.61 4.66 -2.01
CA VAL A 81 4.24 4.29 -2.40
C VAL A 81 3.33 4.17 -1.19
N VAL A 82 3.71 3.44 -0.15
CA VAL A 82 2.81 3.20 0.99
C VAL A 82 2.61 4.45 1.85
N ILE A 83 3.61 5.32 1.94
CA ILE A 83 3.48 6.62 2.61
C ILE A 83 2.58 7.54 1.78
N SER A 84 2.81 7.64 0.49
CA SER A 84 1.99 8.44 -0.43
C SER A 84 0.54 7.96 -0.45
N PHE A 85 0.31 6.64 -0.47
CA PHE A 85 -1.01 6.06 -0.35
C PHE A 85 -1.74 6.60 0.89
N PHE A 86 -1.14 6.49 2.07
CA PHE A 86 -1.78 6.95 3.31
C PHE A 86 -2.08 8.45 3.29
N ILE A 87 -1.14 9.28 2.83
CA ILE A 87 -1.35 10.74 2.69
C ILE A 87 -2.52 11.03 1.75
N GLN A 88 -2.61 10.34 0.62
CA GLN A 88 -3.71 10.52 -0.32
C GLN A 88 -5.05 10.05 0.26
N MET A 89 -5.07 8.96 1.05
CA MET A 89 -6.28 8.53 1.76
C MET A 89 -6.78 9.61 2.73
N LEU A 90 -5.87 10.26 3.46
CA LEU A 90 -6.22 11.38 4.34
C LEU A 90 -6.78 12.57 3.53
N ILE A 91 -6.10 12.98 2.47
CA ILE A 91 -6.50 14.16 1.67
C ILE A 91 -7.85 13.92 0.99
N TYR A 92 -7.99 12.83 0.24
CA TYR A 92 -9.21 12.57 -0.52
C TYR A 92 -10.37 12.12 0.36
N GLY A 93 -10.09 11.38 1.44
CA GLY A 93 -11.10 11.00 2.43
C GLY A 93 -11.67 12.21 3.15
N SER A 94 -10.83 13.16 3.58
CA SER A 94 -11.27 14.41 4.22
C SER A 94 -12.05 15.34 3.28
N ARG A 95 -11.89 15.19 1.96
CA ARG A 95 -12.66 15.94 0.95
C ARG A 95 -13.99 15.29 0.61
N GLY A 96 -14.26 14.09 1.11
CA GLY A 96 -15.44 13.30 0.74
C GLY A 96 -15.39 12.69 -0.66
N ASP A 97 -14.19 12.52 -1.24
CA ASP A 97 -14.00 11.94 -2.57
C ASP A 97 -14.28 10.42 -2.59
N TYR A 98 -14.32 9.78 -1.42
CA TYR A 98 -14.60 8.37 -1.24
C TYR A 98 -16.01 8.12 -0.70
N ARG A 99 -16.57 6.99 -1.07
CA ARG A 99 -17.84 6.49 -0.54
C ARG A 99 -17.61 5.88 0.84
N VAL A 100 -17.53 6.76 1.84
CA VAL A 100 -17.34 6.47 3.26
C VAL A 100 -18.24 7.42 4.04
N SER A 101 -19.12 6.88 4.89
CA SER A 101 -19.99 7.68 5.76
C SER A 101 -19.15 8.42 6.81
N GLU A 102 -19.66 9.57 7.30
CA GLU A 102 -18.95 10.38 8.30
C GLU A 102 -18.58 9.56 9.55
N GLY A 103 -19.48 8.69 10.00
CA GLY A 103 -19.24 7.80 11.15
C GLY A 103 -18.14 6.77 10.93
N SER A 104 -17.84 6.40 9.67
CA SER A 104 -16.85 5.40 9.28
C SER A 104 -15.51 6.01 8.84
N LEU A 105 -15.40 7.32 8.78
CA LEU A 105 -14.21 8.00 8.25
C LEU A 105 -12.95 7.74 9.07
N MET A 106 -13.07 7.74 10.40
CA MET A 106 -11.93 7.42 11.29
C MET A 106 -11.45 5.99 11.11
N GLU A 107 -12.37 5.05 10.90
CA GLU A 107 -12.06 3.65 10.62
C GLU A 107 -11.34 3.49 9.27
N PHE A 108 -11.79 4.20 8.25
CA PHE A 108 -11.14 4.26 6.94
C PHE A 108 -9.69 4.74 7.05
N PHE A 109 -9.44 5.81 7.82
CA PHE A 109 -8.09 6.30 8.06
C PHE A 109 -7.26 5.31 8.89
N ALA A 110 -7.85 4.69 9.91
CA ALA A 110 -7.17 3.70 10.74
C ALA A 110 -6.71 2.49 9.92
N ILE A 111 -7.55 1.94 9.03
CA ILE A 111 -7.18 0.82 8.16
C ILE A 111 -6.10 1.24 7.17
N SER A 112 -6.19 2.42 6.59
CA SER A 112 -5.17 2.96 5.68
C SER A 112 -3.82 3.11 6.39
N PHE A 113 -3.82 3.59 7.64
CA PHE A 113 -2.63 3.67 8.49
C PHE A 113 -2.05 2.29 8.80
N ILE A 114 -2.89 1.32 9.17
CA ILE A 114 -2.45 -0.06 9.44
C ILE A 114 -1.76 -0.67 8.21
N LEU A 115 -2.33 -0.49 7.02
CA LEU A 115 -1.72 -0.97 5.77
C LEU A 115 -0.34 -0.35 5.55
N MET A 116 -0.19 0.96 5.73
CA MET A 116 1.09 1.66 5.63
C MET A 116 2.08 1.14 6.69
N ALA A 117 1.68 1.09 7.96
CA ALA A 117 2.53 0.68 9.07
C ALA A 117 3.02 -0.76 8.91
N MET A 118 2.14 -1.68 8.50
CA MET A 118 2.51 -3.06 8.19
C MET A 118 3.55 -3.14 7.07
N ALA A 119 3.36 -2.40 5.98
CA ALA A 119 4.30 -2.38 4.87
C ALA A 119 5.66 -1.82 5.31
N ILE A 120 5.70 -0.73 6.06
CA ILE A 120 6.95 -0.16 6.61
C ILE A 120 7.64 -1.18 7.54
N TRP A 121 6.89 -1.83 8.43
CA TRP A 121 7.45 -2.85 9.32
C TRP A 121 8.04 -4.04 8.52
N ARG A 122 7.38 -4.49 7.46
CA ARG A 122 7.91 -5.53 6.55
C ARG A 122 9.16 -5.07 5.79
N HIS A 123 9.36 -3.77 5.63
CA HIS A 123 10.56 -3.17 5.00
C HIS A 123 11.67 -2.80 5.99
N ARG A 124 11.56 -3.08 7.30
CA ARG A 124 12.55 -2.69 8.30
C ARG A 124 14.01 -3.10 7.99
N ALA A 125 14.20 -4.30 7.43
CA ALA A 125 15.51 -4.77 7.00
C ALA A 125 16.04 -4.00 5.77
N ASN A 126 15.13 -3.62 4.85
CA ASN A 126 15.49 -2.77 3.70
C ASN A 126 15.84 -1.35 4.15
N ILE A 127 15.07 -0.78 5.09
CA ILE A 127 15.34 0.54 5.66
C ILE A 127 16.73 0.54 6.31
N LYS A 128 17.06 -0.48 7.11
CA LYS A 128 18.39 -0.61 7.69
C LYS A 128 19.49 -0.63 6.61
N ARG A 129 19.31 -1.39 5.52
CA ARG A 129 20.29 -1.43 4.41
C ARG A 129 20.35 -0.14 3.61
N LEU A 130 19.21 0.55 3.41
CA LEU A 130 19.19 1.86 2.76
C LEU A 130 20.01 2.89 3.56
N LEU A 131 19.80 2.94 4.87
CA LEU A 131 20.52 3.84 5.77
C LEU A 131 22.05 3.54 5.85
N SER A 132 22.44 2.27 5.73
CA SER A 132 23.85 1.85 5.72
C SER A 132 24.49 1.85 4.32
N GLY A 133 23.75 2.22 3.26
CA GLY A 133 24.25 2.21 1.90
C GLY A 133 24.48 0.81 1.30
N THR A 134 23.95 -0.23 1.94
CA THR A 134 24.14 -1.65 1.55
C THR A 134 22.92 -2.29 0.89
N GLU A 135 21.92 -1.50 0.51
CA GLU A 135 20.72 -2.02 -0.16
C GLU A 135 21.04 -2.47 -1.58
N ASN A 136 20.39 -3.55 -1.99
CA ASN A 136 20.56 -4.13 -3.31
C ASN A 136 19.96 -3.21 -4.40
N LYS A 137 20.77 -2.87 -5.40
CA LYS A 137 20.30 -2.14 -6.57
C LYS A 137 19.71 -3.12 -7.58
N LEU A 138 18.65 -2.68 -8.26
CA LEU A 138 17.96 -3.48 -9.29
C LEU A 138 18.89 -3.79 -10.48
N TRP A 139 19.76 -2.83 -10.85
CA TRP A 139 20.80 -3.01 -11.87
C TRP A 139 22.06 -2.21 -11.53
N GLY A 140 23.23 -2.63 -12.08
CA GLY A 140 24.50 -1.91 -11.93
C GLY A 140 25.09 -1.98 -10.51
N GLY A 141 24.65 -2.91 -9.67
CA GLY A 141 25.33 -3.24 -8.41
C GLY A 141 26.55 -4.13 -8.69
N LYS A 142 27.67 -3.89 -7.99
CA LYS A 142 28.77 -4.86 -7.98
C LYS A 142 28.24 -6.21 -7.45
N LYS A 143 28.53 -7.29 -8.19
CA LYS A 143 28.41 -8.64 -7.66
C LYS A 143 29.36 -8.83 -6.50
#